data_c53dc8035a2647d1af683fb8eea6d07d
#
_entry.id   c53dc8035a2647d1af683fb8eea6d07d
#
_cell.length_a   1.000
_cell.length_b   1.000
_cell.length_c   1.000
_cell.angle_alpha   90.00
_cell.angle_beta   90.00
_cell.angle_gamma   90.00
#
_symmetry.space_group_name_H-M   'P 1'
#
loop_
_entity.id
_entity.type
_entity.pdbx_description
1 polymer ?
#
loop_
_entity_poly.entity_id
_entity_poly.type
_entity_poly.pdbx_seq_one_letter_code
_entity_poly.pdbx_strand_id
1 'polypeptide(L)'
;MISRFGHATTEQLLRVCLAVTGAEAELVWISEEELAAAGAQPWTHLPCWVPERGEFTGFLEVDTTRAAATGLRCRPITDKVTDTWTWLQRDGLPRQRSDRDVHGLPAELEQQLLSR
;
A
#
# COMPACT_ATOMS: atom_id res chain seq x y z
N MET A 1 6.10 -5.00 7.53
CA MET A 1 5.03 -6.05 7.54
C MET A 1 5.57 -7.27 6.80
N ILE A 2 5.44 -8.46 7.37
CA ILE A 2 5.83 -9.72 6.71
C ILE A 2 4.60 -10.32 6.05
N SER A 3 4.70 -10.63 4.78
CA SER A 3 3.62 -11.22 3.99
C SER A 3 4.19 -12.26 3.00
N ARG A 4 3.32 -12.99 2.35
CA ARG A 4 3.67 -13.95 1.30
C ARG A 4 2.89 -13.62 0.03
N PHE A 5 3.40 -14.02 -1.12
CA PHE A 5 2.68 -13.91 -2.38
C PHE A 5 1.27 -14.51 -2.27
N GLY A 6 0.28 -13.82 -2.79
CA GLY A 6 -1.12 -14.24 -2.72
C GLY A 6 -1.77 -14.17 -1.33
N HIS A 7 -1.08 -13.59 -0.32
CA HIS A 7 -1.64 -13.45 1.02
C HIS A 7 -2.79 -12.45 1.09
N ALA A 8 -2.64 -11.30 0.43
CA ALA A 8 -3.68 -10.30 0.27
C ALA A 8 -3.43 -9.48 -0.99
N THR A 9 -4.49 -9.07 -1.68
CA THR A 9 -4.42 -8.11 -2.78
C THR A 9 -4.40 -6.67 -2.22
N THR A 10 -3.98 -5.70 -3.06
CA THR A 10 -4.07 -4.28 -2.72
C THR A 10 -5.51 -3.88 -2.40
N GLU A 11 -6.48 -4.37 -3.17
CA GLU A 11 -7.90 -4.12 -2.89
C GLU A 11 -8.32 -4.62 -1.51
N GLN A 12 -7.95 -5.85 -1.17
CA GLN A 12 -8.26 -6.42 0.14
C GLN A 12 -7.64 -5.60 1.28
N LEU A 13 -6.38 -5.18 1.12
CA LEU A 13 -5.71 -4.33 2.10
C LEU A 13 -6.46 -3.01 2.29
N LEU A 14 -6.79 -2.30 1.21
CA LEU A 14 -7.47 -1.01 1.28
C LEU A 14 -8.87 -1.13 1.86
N ARG A 15 -9.64 -2.17 1.49
CA ARG A 15 -10.97 -2.43 2.07
C ARG A 15 -10.90 -2.71 3.57
N VAL A 16 -9.90 -3.46 4.01
CA VAL A 16 -9.66 -3.70 5.45
C VAL A 16 -9.29 -2.39 6.16
N CYS A 17 -8.46 -1.55 5.54
CA CYS A 17 -8.14 -0.23 6.09
C CYS A 17 -9.39 0.62 6.30
N LEU A 18 -10.27 0.70 5.30
CA LEU A 18 -11.55 1.43 5.42
C LEU A 18 -12.41 0.87 6.56
N ALA A 19 -12.56 -0.44 6.64
CA ALA A 19 -13.37 -1.09 7.66
C ALA A 19 -12.82 -0.86 9.08
N VAL A 20 -11.50 -0.98 9.26
CA VAL A 20 -10.85 -0.83 10.57
C VAL A 20 -10.82 0.61 11.04
N THR A 21 -10.59 1.57 10.14
CA THR A 21 -10.51 2.98 10.48
C THR A 21 -11.88 3.64 10.59
N GLY A 22 -12.92 3.05 9.99
CA GLY A 22 -14.24 3.66 9.86
C GLY A 22 -14.27 4.86 8.89
N ALA A 23 -13.28 4.96 8.00
CA ALA A 23 -13.19 6.07 7.05
C ALA A 23 -14.29 5.99 5.98
N GLU A 24 -14.98 7.09 5.77
CA GLU A 24 -15.96 7.26 4.69
C GLU A 24 -15.22 7.72 3.42
N ALA A 25 -14.53 6.78 2.77
CA ALA A 25 -13.78 7.05 1.55
C ALA A 25 -14.17 6.04 0.46
N GLU A 26 -14.17 6.50 -0.78
CA GLU A 26 -14.41 5.68 -1.96
C GLU A 26 -13.08 5.26 -2.59
N LEU A 27 -12.97 3.99 -2.98
CA LEU A 27 -11.82 3.49 -3.72
C LEU A 27 -12.05 3.68 -5.22
N VAL A 28 -11.20 4.48 -5.83
CA VAL A 28 -11.21 4.71 -7.29
C VAL A 28 -10.01 4.01 -7.90
N TRP A 29 -10.24 3.15 -8.87
CA TRP A 29 -9.21 2.39 -9.55
C TRP A 29 -8.74 3.14 -10.79
N ILE A 30 -7.44 3.38 -10.87
CA ILE A 30 -6.77 4.10 -11.96
C ILE A 30 -5.80 3.14 -12.64
N SER A 31 -5.76 3.14 -13.96
CA SER A 31 -4.83 2.30 -14.71
C SER A 31 -3.36 2.73 -14.55
N GLU A 32 -2.42 1.80 -14.74
CA GLU A 32 -1.00 2.13 -14.67
C GLU A 32 -0.60 3.18 -15.72
N GLU A 33 -1.23 3.16 -16.89
CA GLU A 33 -1.01 4.15 -17.95
C GLU A 33 -1.41 5.54 -17.51
N GLU A 34 -2.56 5.68 -16.86
CA GLU A 34 -3.07 6.96 -16.37
C GLU A 34 -2.22 7.47 -15.20
N LEU A 35 -1.80 6.58 -14.28
CA LEU A 35 -0.89 6.92 -13.19
C LEU A 35 0.45 7.44 -13.73
N ALA A 36 1.03 6.75 -14.70
CA ALA A 36 2.28 7.16 -15.34
C ALA A 36 2.13 8.49 -16.08
N ALA A 37 1.03 8.67 -16.85
CA ALA A 37 0.75 9.91 -17.57
C ALA A 37 0.55 11.12 -16.64
N ALA A 38 0.05 10.90 -15.43
CA ALA A 38 -0.10 11.92 -14.39
C ALA A 38 1.20 12.16 -13.59
N GLY A 39 2.26 11.38 -13.82
CA GLY A 39 3.53 11.49 -13.12
C GLY A 39 3.51 10.88 -11.70
N ALA A 40 2.58 9.97 -11.42
CA ALA A 40 2.58 9.25 -10.16
C ALA A 40 3.85 8.39 -10.02
N GLN A 41 4.53 8.54 -8.89
CA GLN A 41 5.80 7.84 -8.64
C GLN A 41 5.56 6.60 -7.76
N PRO A 42 6.03 5.42 -8.21
CA PRO A 42 6.05 4.22 -7.38
C PRO A 42 6.76 4.49 -6.04
N TRP A 43 6.38 3.81 -4.99
CA TRP A 43 6.91 3.93 -3.63
C TRP A 43 6.71 5.29 -2.96
N THR A 44 6.80 6.39 -3.69
CA THR A 44 6.69 7.74 -3.12
C THR A 44 5.24 8.18 -3.01
N HIS A 45 4.53 8.23 -4.13
CA HIS A 45 3.12 8.68 -4.14
C HIS A 45 2.16 7.57 -3.73
N LEU A 46 2.46 6.33 -4.12
CA LEU A 46 1.68 5.14 -3.78
C LEU A 46 2.62 4.10 -3.15
N PRO A 47 2.84 4.15 -1.82
CA PRO A 47 3.90 3.39 -1.15
C PRO A 47 3.83 1.87 -1.27
N CYS A 48 2.64 1.31 -1.52
CA CYS A 48 2.45 -0.13 -1.69
C CYS A 48 2.27 -0.55 -3.15
N TRP A 49 2.53 0.35 -4.09
CA TRP A 49 2.36 0.10 -5.51
C TRP A 49 3.67 0.23 -6.27
N VAL A 50 3.89 -0.70 -7.19
CA VAL A 50 4.89 -0.66 -8.25
C VAL A 50 4.25 -1.15 -9.55
N PRO A 51 4.67 -0.64 -10.72
CA PRO A 51 4.18 -1.15 -12.01
C PRO A 51 4.53 -2.63 -12.18
N GLU A 52 3.63 -3.41 -12.77
CA GLU A 52 3.89 -4.82 -13.09
C GLU A 52 4.68 -5.00 -14.39
N ARG A 53 5.54 -4.04 -14.74
CA ARG A 53 6.30 -4.05 -15.99
C ARG A 53 7.70 -3.48 -15.83
N GLY A 54 8.53 -3.72 -16.83
CA GLY A 54 9.91 -3.22 -16.85
C GLY A 54 10.75 -3.81 -15.73
N GLU A 55 11.51 -2.99 -15.05
CA GLU A 55 12.40 -3.40 -13.96
C GLU A 55 11.67 -3.94 -12.71
N PHE A 56 10.37 -3.66 -12.58
CA PHE A 56 9.55 -4.12 -11.45
C PHE A 56 8.79 -5.42 -11.74
N THR A 57 8.92 -6.01 -12.93
CA THR A 57 8.25 -7.28 -13.26
C THR A 57 8.59 -8.35 -12.23
N GLY A 58 7.58 -8.92 -11.60
CA GLY A 58 7.74 -9.95 -10.56
C GLY A 58 8.29 -9.45 -9.23
N PHE A 59 8.47 -8.14 -9.04
CA PHE A 59 9.07 -7.57 -7.83
C PHE A 59 8.35 -7.98 -6.54
N LEU A 60 7.03 -8.09 -6.58
CA LEU A 60 6.21 -8.50 -5.44
C LEU A 60 5.97 -10.02 -5.37
N GLU A 61 6.45 -10.79 -6.36
CA GLU A 61 6.28 -12.24 -6.45
C GLU A 61 7.41 -13.00 -5.74
N VAL A 62 7.58 -12.74 -4.46
CA VAL A 62 8.64 -13.39 -3.67
C VAL A 62 8.21 -14.80 -3.27
N ASP A 63 9.03 -15.81 -3.60
CA ASP A 63 8.83 -17.18 -3.12
C ASP A 63 9.15 -17.30 -1.63
N THR A 64 8.13 -17.52 -0.84
CA THR A 64 8.21 -17.64 0.62
C THR A 64 8.15 -19.08 1.11
N THR A 65 8.25 -20.07 0.23
CA THR A 65 8.12 -21.51 0.56
C THR A 65 9.12 -21.94 1.62
N ARG A 66 10.38 -21.52 1.51
CA ARG A 66 11.43 -21.87 2.50
C ARG A 66 11.12 -21.29 3.88
N ALA A 67 10.67 -20.04 3.93
CA ALA A 67 10.30 -19.40 5.19
C ALA A 67 9.07 -20.08 5.83
N ALA A 68 8.09 -20.47 5.03
CA ALA A 68 6.93 -21.24 5.51
C ALA A 68 7.35 -22.61 6.05
N ALA A 69 8.31 -23.30 5.39
CA ALA A 69 8.82 -24.59 5.83
C ALA A 69 9.54 -24.53 7.19
N THR A 70 10.11 -23.37 7.55
CA THR A 70 10.73 -23.16 8.87
C THR A 70 9.74 -22.72 9.95
N GLY A 71 8.44 -22.71 9.65
CA GLY A 71 7.38 -22.39 10.60
C GLY A 71 6.87 -20.94 10.56
N LEU A 72 7.39 -20.10 9.64
CA LEU A 72 6.86 -18.74 9.48
C LEU A 72 5.38 -18.80 9.10
N ARG A 73 4.57 -18.07 9.84
CA ARG A 73 3.12 -17.90 9.56
C ARG A 73 2.81 -16.41 9.43
N CYS A 74 2.11 -16.07 8.34
CA CYS A 74 1.60 -14.72 8.16
C CYS A 74 0.27 -14.58 8.90
N ARG A 75 0.16 -13.57 9.74
CA ARG A 75 -1.09 -13.22 10.42
C ARG A 75 -2.12 -12.70 9.38
N PRO A 76 -3.42 -12.84 9.65
CA PRO A 76 -4.45 -12.23 8.83
C PRO A 76 -4.20 -10.73 8.60
N ILE A 77 -4.52 -10.23 7.41
CA ILE A 77 -4.29 -8.81 7.08
C ILE A 77 -5.10 -7.88 7.99
N THR A 78 -6.30 -8.28 8.40
CA THR A 78 -7.14 -7.54 9.33
C THR A 78 -6.45 -7.30 10.66
N ASP A 79 -5.78 -8.31 11.22
CA ASP A 79 -5.05 -8.18 12.49
C ASP A 79 -3.89 -7.18 12.36
N LYS A 80 -3.15 -7.25 11.24
CA LYS A 80 -2.04 -6.33 10.97
C LYS A 80 -2.51 -4.88 10.88
N VAL A 81 -3.59 -4.65 10.15
CA VAL A 81 -4.17 -3.31 9.99
C VAL A 81 -4.71 -2.80 11.33
N THR A 82 -5.41 -3.63 12.09
CA THR A 82 -5.95 -3.27 13.40
C THR A 82 -4.85 -2.87 14.37
N ASP A 83 -3.78 -3.67 14.47
CA ASP A 83 -2.65 -3.36 15.35
C ASP A 83 -1.94 -2.07 14.94
N THR A 84 -1.75 -1.86 13.63
CA THR A 84 -1.14 -0.64 13.10
C THR A 84 -2.01 0.58 13.38
N TRP A 85 -3.31 0.48 13.19
CA TRP A 85 -4.25 1.57 13.48
C TRP A 85 -4.27 1.92 14.96
N THR A 86 -4.33 0.91 15.83
CA THR A 86 -4.26 1.08 17.29
C THR A 86 -2.97 1.80 17.70
N TRP A 87 -1.84 1.40 17.11
CA TRP A 87 -0.56 2.06 17.37
C TRP A 87 -0.58 3.52 16.90
N LEU A 88 -1.07 3.81 15.71
CA LEU A 88 -1.18 5.18 15.18
C LEU A 88 -2.08 6.08 16.04
N GLN A 89 -3.18 5.54 16.56
CA GLN A 89 -4.08 6.28 17.45
C GLN A 89 -3.42 6.61 18.79
N ARG A 90 -2.58 5.72 19.30
CA ARG A 90 -1.88 5.91 20.56
C ARG A 90 -0.67 6.85 20.45
N ASP A 91 0.17 6.63 19.45
CA ASP A 91 1.49 7.26 19.33
C ASP A 91 1.53 8.38 18.27
N GLY A 92 0.48 8.53 17.46
CA GLY A 92 0.40 9.49 16.36
C GLY A 92 1.14 9.06 15.10
N LEU A 93 1.07 9.89 14.07
CA LEU A 93 1.76 9.62 12.81
C LEU A 93 3.28 9.70 12.99
N PRO A 94 4.05 8.80 12.36
CA PRO A 94 5.50 8.88 12.33
C PRO A 94 5.97 10.21 11.75
N ARG A 95 7.05 10.76 12.31
CA ARG A 95 7.66 11.98 11.77
C ARG A 95 8.18 11.72 10.36
N GLN A 96 7.78 12.58 9.43
CA GLN A 96 8.40 12.65 8.11
C GLN A 96 9.85 13.15 8.26
N ARG A 97 10.77 12.52 7.54
CA ARG A 97 12.17 12.97 7.50
C ARG A 97 12.28 14.16 6.56
N SER A 98 12.95 15.22 7.01
CA SER A 98 13.16 16.44 6.22
C SER A 98 14.12 16.26 5.02
N ASP A 99 14.91 15.17 5.03
CA ASP A 99 15.87 14.83 3.97
C ASP A 99 15.30 13.82 2.95
N ARG A 100 14.02 13.54 2.99
CA ARG A 100 13.32 12.60 2.10
C ARG A 100 12.06 13.24 1.54
N ASP A 101 11.65 12.74 0.37
CA ASP A 101 10.37 13.11 -0.22
C ASP A 101 9.21 12.75 0.73
N VAL A 102 8.18 13.57 0.73
CA VAL A 102 6.96 13.27 1.48
C VAL A 102 6.27 12.09 0.81
N HIS A 103 6.01 11.04 1.59
CA HIS A 103 5.28 9.88 1.11
C HIS A 103 3.78 10.14 1.08
N GLY A 104 3.13 9.67 0.04
CA GLY A 104 1.70 9.79 -0.18
C GLY A 104 1.35 10.55 -1.44
N LEU A 105 0.12 10.41 -1.87
CA LEU A 105 -0.40 11.07 -3.06
C LEU A 105 -0.66 12.56 -2.75
N PRO A 106 -0.03 13.50 -3.47
CA PRO A 106 -0.34 14.92 -3.31
C PRO A 106 -1.80 15.20 -3.69
N ALA A 107 -2.47 16.10 -2.96
CA ALA A 107 -3.87 16.41 -3.19
C ALA A 107 -4.16 16.91 -4.63
N GLU A 108 -3.24 17.69 -5.20
CA GLU A 108 -3.35 18.18 -6.58
C GLU A 108 -3.30 17.05 -7.59
N LEU A 109 -2.42 16.06 -7.35
CA LEU A 109 -2.30 14.88 -8.21
C LEU A 109 -3.52 13.97 -8.09
N GLU A 110 -4.05 13.81 -6.87
CA GLU A 110 -5.28 13.07 -6.63
C GLU A 110 -6.46 13.70 -7.38
N GLN A 111 -6.65 15.03 -7.26
CA GLN A 111 -7.69 15.75 -7.98
C GLN A 111 -7.56 15.62 -9.50
N GLN A 112 -6.33 15.68 -10.03
CA GLN A 112 -6.05 15.48 -11.44
C GLN A 112 -6.48 14.07 -11.91
N LEU A 113 -6.18 13.05 -11.12
CA LEU A 113 -6.54 11.65 -11.41
C LEU A 113 -8.05 11.42 -11.33
N LEU A 114 -8.75 12.05 -10.38
CA LEU A 114 -10.20 11.91 -10.21
C LEU A 114 -11.02 12.72 -11.21
N SER A 115 -10.45 13.74 -11.85
CA SER A 115 -11.13 14.59 -12.83
C SER A 115 -11.11 14.08 -14.27
N ARG A 116 -10.59 12.90 -14.51
CA ARG A 116 -10.47 12.28 -15.85
C ARG A 116 -11.70 11.53 -16.27
#